data_84b5b1bdeb3313517c341c53452c6b6f
#
_entry.id   84b5b1bdeb3313517c341c53452c6b6f
#
_cell.length_a   1.000
_cell.length_b   1.000
_cell.length_c   1.000
_cell.angle_alpha   90.00
_cell.angle_beta   90.00
_cell.angle_gamma   90.00
#
_symmetry.space_group_name_H-M   'P 1'
#
loop_
_entity.id
_entity.type
_entity.pdbx_description
1 polymer ?
#
loop_
_entity_poly.entity_id
_entity_poly.type
_entity_poly.pdbx_seq_one_letter_code
_entity_poly.pdbx_strand_id
1 'polypeptide(L)'
;MILKFYELNKINLLNQKIFLFYGNNEGLKKEEILKIYSKSKKKLFKFDEKQILENTESFFNEVYSGSLFDNEKFIVINYASEKILNIVQLLLEKKLEDVLIVINAGQLDKKSKLRSAFEKKKELTAVGFYPDTNETLTKLAQNFINQKKITLSQMNINFVVSRCNGSREFLINE
;
A
#
# COMPACT_ATOMS: atom_id res chain seq x y z
N MET A 1 9.57 9.24 -7.00
CA MET A 1 10.45 8.05 -7.20
C MET A 1 9.61 6.82 -7.49
N ILE A 2 10.03 5.91 -8.39
CA ILE A 2 9.32 4.64 -8.68
C ILE A 2 10.08 3.51 -8.01
N LEU A 3 9.35 2.62 -7.33
CA LEU A 3 9.93 1.46 -6.67
C LEU A 3 9.15 0.19 -7.04
N LYS A 4 9.83 -0.91 -7.00
CA LYS A 4 9.20 -2.23 -6.99
C LYS A 4 8.84 -2.61 -5.56
N PHE A 5 7.76 -3.37 -5.36
CA PHE A 5 7.27 -3.69 -4.01
C PHE A 5 8.33 -4.33 -3.10
N TYR A 6 9.23 -5.16 -3.64
CA TYR A 6 10.30 -5.79 -2.86
C TYR A 6 11.42 -4.82 -2.44
N GLU A 7 11.44 -3.60 -2.97
CA GLU A 7 12.38 -2.55 -2.58
C GLU A 7 11.85 -1.71 -1.41
N LEU A 8 10.56 -1.85 -1.07
CA LEU A 8 9.94 -1.14 0.07
C LEU A 8 10.67 -1.39 1.40
N ASN A 9 11.22 -2.59 1.60
CA ASN A 9 11.96 -2.92 2.80
C ASN A 9 13.27 -2.14 2.97
N LYS A 10 13.77 -1.52 1.90
CA LYS A 10 15.03 -0.74 1.89
C LYS A 10 14.80 0.75 2.10
N ILE A 11 13.53 1.19 2.11
CA ILE A 11 13.22 2.61 2.24
C ILE A 11 13.33 3.07 3.69
N ASN A 12 13.96 4.22 3.85
CA ASN A 12 13.90 4.95 5.11
C ASN A 12 12.56 5.71 5.17
N LEU A 13 11.61 5.19 5.97
CA LEU A 13 10.30 5.81 6.19
C LEU A 13 10.38 7.20 6.84
N LEU A 14 11.53 7.59 7.36
CA LEU A 14 11.74 8.94 7.91
C LEU A 14 11.82 10.00 6.81
N ASN A 15 12.35 9.64 5.64
CA ASN A 15 12.56 10.56 4.54
C ASN A 15 11.42 10.57 3.51
N GLN A 16 10.64 9.51 3.45
CA GLN A 16 9.51 9.37 2.53
C GLN A 16 8.21 9.27 3.33
N LYS A 17 7.34 10.24 3.15
CA LYS A 17 6.11 10.38 3.95
C LYS A 17 4.83 10.00 3.20
N ILE A 18 4.84 10.06 1.87
CA ILE A 18 3.66 9.82 1.04
C ILE A 18 3.97 8.77 -0.03
N PHE A 19 3.22 7.68 0.01
CA PHE A 19 3.32 6.56 -0.91
C PHE A 19 2.05 6.42 -1.74
N LEU A 20 2.19 6.13 -3.02
CA LEU A 20 1.12 5.68 -3.89
C LEU A 20 1.30 4.18 -4.18
N PHE A 21 0.38 3.37 -3.70
CA PHE A 21 0.27 1.95 -4.04
C PHE A 21 -0.78 1.80 -5.13
N TYR A 22 -0.39 1.35 -6.32
CA TYR A 22 -1.30 1.20 -7.45
C TYR A 22 -1.14 -0.17 -8.13
N GLY A 23 -2.19 -0.63 -8.79
CA GLY A 23 -2.22 -1.92 -9.48
C GLY A 23 -3.32 -2.83 -8.97
N ASN A 24 -3.46 -4.01 -9.58
CA ASN A 24 -4.58 -4.92 -9.36
C ASN A 24 -4.34 -5.97 -8.26
N ASN A 25 -3.13 -6.05 -7.69
CA ASN A 25 -2.83 -7.03 -6.65
C ASN A 25 -3.21 -6.48 -5.26
N GLU A 26 -4.53 -6.49 -4.96
CA GLU A 26 -5.06 -5.98 -3.68
C GLU A 26 -4.51 -6.75 -2.48
N GLY A 27 -4.38 -8.07 -2.59
CA GLY A 27 -3.83 -8.90 -1.51
C GLY A 27 -2.40 -8.52 -1.16
N LEU A 28 -1.54 -8.30 -2.16
CA LEU A 28 -0.16 -7.87 -1.93
C LEU A 28 -0.07 -6.44 -1.40
N LYS A 29 -0.91 -5.51 -1.89
CA LYS A 29 -0.99 -4.14 -1.35
C LYS A 29 -1.36 -4.16 0.14
N LYS A 30 -2.40 -4.91 0.50
CA LYS A 30 -2.86 -5.06 1.89
C LYS A 30 -1.77 -5.64 2.79
N GLU A 31 -1.07 -6.67 2.32
CA GLU A 31 0.06 -7.29 3.02
C GLU A 31 1.18 -6.27 3.30
N GLU A 32 1.59 -5.50 2.30
CA GLU A 32 2.65 -4.50 2.44
C GLU A 32 2.23 -3.31 3.31
N ILE A 33 0.97 -2.85 3.23
CA ILE A 33 0.41 -1.83 4.14
C ILE A 33 0.50 -2.31 5.59
N LEU A 34 0.09 -3.57 5.87
CA LEU A 34 0.17 -4.13 7.22
C LEU A 34 1.61 -4.28 7.71
N LYS A 35 2.56 -4.65 6.85
CA LYS A 35 3.98 -4.71 7.18
C LYS A 35 4.56 -3.34 7.54
N ILE A 36 4.21 -2.30 6.77
CA ILE A 36 4.65 -0.93 7.06
C ILE A 36 4.02 -0.46 8.38
N TYR A 37 2.73 -0.69 8.57
CA TYR A 37 2.02 -0.34 9.80
C TYR A 37 2.65 -0.99 11.03
N SER A 38 2.89 -2.31 11.01
CA SER A 38 3.48 -3.03 12.14
C SER A 38 4.88 -2.52 12.52
N LYS A 39 5.66 -2.06 11.54
CA LYS A 39 7.00 -1.49 11.76
C LYS A 39 6.94 -0.03 12.26
N SER A 40 5.91 0.70 11.88
CA SER A 40 5.82 2.14 12.15
C SER A 40 5.49 2.47 13.59
N LYS A 41 4.81 1.56 14.31
CA LYS A 41 4.26 1.77 15.67
C LYS A 41 3.32 2.98 15.79
N LYS A 42 2.80 3.48 14.67
CA LYS A 42 1.95 4.67 14.56
C LYS A 42 0.48 4.30 14.72
N LYS A 43 -0.36 5.26 15.12
CA LYS A 43 -1.81 5.06 15.16
C LYS A 43 -2.38 5.01 13.74
N LEU A 44 -3.17 3.97 13.44
CA LEU A 44 -3.77 3.75 12.13
C LEU A 44 -5.05 4.54 11.95
N PHE A 45 -5.11 5.32 10.87
CA PHE A 45 -6.31 5.99 10.39
C PHE A 45 -6.61 5.52 8.97
N LYS A 46 -7.88 5.25 8.67
CA LYS A 46 -8.32 4.84 7.34
C LYS A 46 -9.38 5.81 6.85
N PHE A 47 -9.21 6.27 5.61
CA PHE A 47 -10.16 7.12 4.91
C PHE A 47 -10.42 6.56 3.52
N ASP A 48 -11.62 6.74 3.02
CA ASP A 48 -11.91 6.56 1.61
C ASP A 48 -11.80 7.91 0.89
N GLU A 49 -11.35 7.94 -0.37
CA GLU A 49 -11.23 9.16 -1.15
C GLU A 49 -12.50 9.99 -1.10
N LYS A 50 -13.67 9.34 -1.21
CA LYS A 50 -14.98 10.01 -1.17
C LYS A 50 -15.17 10.82 0.12
N GLN A 51 -14.87 10.26 1.27
CA GLN A 51 -14.98 10.93 2.57
C GLN A 51 -14.07 12.17 2.64
N ILE A 52 -12.85 12.07 2.11
CA ILE A 52 -11.89 13.19 2.08
C ILE A 52 -12.40 14.31 1.17
N LEU A 53 -12.96 13.99 0.01
CA LEU A 53 -13.46 14.98 -0.94
C LEU A 53 -14.75 15.66 -0.46
N GLU A 54 -15.59 14.95 0.31
CA GLU A 54 -16.80 15.49 0.93
C GLU A 54 -16.49 16.44 2.11
N ASN A 55 -15.42 16.15 2.87
CA ASN A 55 -15.02 16.98 4.01
C ASN A 55 -13.49 17.10 4.12
N THR A 56 -12.92 17.85 3.21
CA THR A 56 -11.47 18.07 3.11
C THR A 56 -10.90 18.75 4.37
N GLU A 57 -11.63 19.68 4.98
CA GLU A 57 -11.19 20.38 6.18
C GLU A 57 -11.03 19.40 7.37
N SER A 58 -12.01 18.54 7.59
CA SER A 58 -11.93 17.51 8.63
C SER A 58 -10.73 16.58 8.43
N PHE A 59 -10.47 16.17 7.18
CA PHE A 59 -9.29 15.36 6.87
C PHE A 59 -7.99 16.07 7.22
N PHE A 60 -7.83 17.34 6.82
CA PHE A 60 -6.62 18.09 7.14
C PHE A 60 -6.47 18.36 8.63
N ASN A 61 -7.58 18.62 9.33
CA ASN A 61 -7.56 18.74 10.78
C ASN A 61 -7.05 17.46 11.43
N GLU A 62 -7.50 16.27 10.95
CA GLU A 62 -6.98 14.99 11.45
C GLU A 62 -5.51 14.79 11.11
N VAL A 63 -5.07 15.11 9.90
CA VAL A 63 -3.65 15.00 9.48
C VAL A 63 -2.73 15.85 10.34
N TYR A 64 -3.12 17.10 10.62
CA TYR A 64 -2.28 18.09 11.30
C TYR A 64 -2.57 18.24 12.80
N SER A 65 -3.63 17.61 13.33
CA SER A 65 -3.89 17.62 14.76
C SER A 65 -2.75 16.92 15.51
N GLY A 66 -2.06 17.64 16.37
CA GLY A 66 -1.12 17.08 17.34
C GLY A 66 -1.91 16.54 18.54
N SER A 67 -1.68 15.29 18.95
CA SER A 67 -2.05 14.84 20.29
C SER A 67 -0.88 15.09 21.24
N LEU A 68 -1.14 15.52 22.45
CA LEU A 68 -0.10 15.72 23.48
C LEU A 68 0.64 14.40 23.83
N PHE A 69 0.07 13.25 23.46
CA PHE A 69 0.58 11.94 23.85
C PHE A 69 0.86 10.98 22.69
N ASP A 70 0.27 11.22 21.48
CA ASP A 70 0.39 10.33 20.32
C ASP A 70 0.39 11.14 19.03
N ASN A 71 1.55 11.67 18.65
CA ASN A 71 1.67 12.51 17.46
C ASN A 71 1.87 11.70 16.16
N GLU A 72 2.22 10.42 16.28
CA GLU A 72 2.59 9.60 15.12
C GLU A 72 1.38 8.94 14.46
N LYS A 73 1.12 9.28 13.20
CA LYS A 73 -0.03 8.78 12.44
C LYS A 73 0.38 7.97 11.22
N PHE A 74 -0.28 6.85 11.02
CA PHE A 74 -0.25 6.08 9.79
C PHE A 74 -1.61 6.16 9.10
N ILE A 75 -1.67 6.87 7.98
CA ILE A 75 -2.91 7.15 7.27
C ILE A 75 -2.97 6.31 6.00
N VAL A 76 -4.07 5.59 5.80
CA VAL A 76 -4.35 4.84 4.58
C VAL A 76 -5.55 5.47 3.90
N ILE A 77 -5.38 5.92 2.65
CA ILE A 77 -6.44 6.46 1.80
C ILE A 77 -6.80 5.40 0.77
N ASN A 78 -8.01 4.86 0.85
CA ASN A 78 -8.48 3.80 -0.04
C ASN A 78 -9.27 4.35 -1.23
N TYR A 79 -9.38 3.52 -2.27
CA TYR A 79 -10.14 3.78 -3.50
C TYR A 79 -9.73 5.07 -4.21
N ALA A 80 -8.44 5.43 -4.10
CA ALA A 80 -7.92 6.65 -4.66
C ALA A 80 -7.98 6.66 -6.19
N SER A 81 -8.41 7.78 -6.74
CA SER A 81 -8.46 8.08 -8.16
C SER A 81 -7.63 9.34 -8.50
N GLU A 82 -7.74 9.84 -9.72
CA GLU A 82 -7.11 11.10 -10.14
C GLU A 82 -7.54 12.31 -9.27
N LYS A 83 -8.70 12.24 -8.63
CA LYS A 83 -9.26 13.34 -7.83
C LYS A 83 -8.44 13.64 -6.58
N ILE A 84 -7.75 12.61 -6.02
CA ILE A 84 -6.92 12.78 -4.83
C ILE A 84 -5.68 13.67 -5.09
N LEU A 85 -5.33 13.93 -6.34
CA LEU A 85 -4.13 14.68 -6.70
C LEU A 85 -4.07 16.07 -6.06
N ASN A 86 -5.20 16.78 -6.00
CA ASN A 86 -5.27 18.08 -5.35
C ASN A 86 -4.95 18.00 -3.86
N ILE A 87 -5.48 16.97 -3.19
CA ILE A 87 -5.19 16.70 -1.76
C ILE A 87 -3.70 16.43 -1.55
N VAL A 88 -3.09 15.62 -2.43
CA VAL A 88 -1.64 15.34 -2.38
C VAL A 88 -0.81 16.61 -2.55
N GLN A 89 -1.22 17.52 -3.45
CA GLN A 89 -0.53 18.80 -3.64
C GLN A 89 -0.59 19.66 -2.37
N LEU A 90 -1.77 19.79 -1.75
CA LEU A 90 -1.94 20.51 -0.49
C LEU A 90 -1.14 19.89 0.67
N LEU A 91 -1.04 18.54 0.72
CA LEU A 91 -0.21 17.85 1.71
C LEU A 91 1.29 18.14 1.55
N LEU A 92 1.75 18.42 0.32
CA LEU A 92 3.15 18.77 0.06
C LEU A 92 3.49 20.24 0.39
N GLU A 93 2.49 21.13 0.46
CA GLU A 93 2.70 22.55 0.81
C GLU A 93 3.07 22.72 2.28
N LYS A 94 2.66 21.80 3.13
CA LYS A 94 2.94 21.81 4.55
C LYS A 94 3.89 20.67 4.94
N LYS A 95 4.78 20.93 5.86
CA LYS A 95 5.66 19.89 6.39
C LYS A 95 4.84 18.85 7.15
N LEU A 96 4.92 17.60 6.71
CA LEU A 96 4.33 16.48 7.45
C LEU A 96 5.31 16.05 8.54
N GLU A 97 4.93 16.25 9.80
CA GLU A 97 5.68 15.76 10.95
C GLU A 97 4.99 14.50 11.48
N ASP A 98 5.77 13.44 11.67
CA ASP A 98 5.32 12.16 12.24
C ASP A 98 4.09 11.49 11.59
N VAL A 99 3.75 11.91 10.36
CA VAL A 99 2.66 11.34 9.57
C VAL A 99 3.23 10.55 8.40
N LEU A 100 2.75 9.33 8.22
CA LEU A 100 3.03 8.46 7.08
C LEU A 100 1.72 8.19 6.36
N ILE A 101 1.68 8.46 5.06
CA ILE A 101 0.45 8.34 4.25
C ILE A 101 0.67 7.31 3.15
N VAL A 102 -0.22 6.34 3.05
CA VAL A 102 -0.31 5.39 1.94
C VAL A 102 -1.62 5.62 1.19
N ILE A 103 -1.51 5.98 -0.06
CA ILE A 103 -2.64 6.15 -0.98
C ILE A 103 -2.79 4.86 -1.78
N ASN A 104 -3.89 4.13 -1.54
CA ASN A 104 -4.20 2.88 -2.20
C ASN A 104 -5.14 3.14 -3.38
N ALA A 105 -4.60 3.03 -4.60
CA ALA A 105 -5.30 3.19 -5.85
C ALA A 105 -5.44 1.86 -6.59
N GLY A 106 -6.44 1.77 -7.46
CA GLY A 106 -6.57 0.68 -8.41
C GLY A 106 -5.49 0.72 -9.50
N GLN A 107 -5.78 0.14 -10.65
CA GLN A 107 -4.88 0.22 -11.80
C GLN A 107 -4.78 1.66 -12.31
N LEU A 108 -3.55 2.14 -12.48
CA LEU A 108 -3.25 3.45 -13.05
C LEU A 108 -2.39 3.28 -14.30
N ASP A 109 -2.87 3.83 -15.41
CA ASP A 109 -2.14 3.83 -16.67
C ASP A 109 -0.93 4.76 -16.63
N LYS A 110 -0.02 4.61 -17.60
CA LYS A 110 1.13 5.51 -17.74
C LYS A 110 0.72 6.97 -18.01
N LYS A 111 -0.49 7.20 -18.53
CA LYS A 111 -1.06 8.55 -18.77
C LYS A 111 -1.70 9.17 -17.52
N SER A 112 -1.85 8.42 -16.43
CA SER A 112 -2.42 8.92 -15.18
C SER A 112 -1.63 10.11 -14.64
N LYS A 113 -2.34 11.21 -14.37
CA LYS A 113 -1.75 12.42 -13.77
C LYS A 113 -1.28 12.15 -12.35
N LEU A 114 -2.05 11.36 -11.57
CA LEU A 114 -1.70 10.96 -10.22
C LEU A 114 -0.38 10.17 -10.23
N ARG A 115 -0.30 9.11 -11.03
CA ARG A 115 0.91 8.32 -11.19
C ARG A 115 2.11 9.17 -11.63
N SER A 116 1.92 10.00 -12.66
CA SER A 116 2.97 10.90 -13.18
C SER A 116 3.50 11.88 -12.12
N ALA A 117 2.62 12.41 -11.25
CA ALA A 117 3.04 13.29 -10.18
C ALA A 117 3.95 12.56 -9.17
N PHE A 118 3.61 11.32 -8.79
CA PHE A 118 4.42 10.50 -7.89
C PHE A 118 5.75 10.04 -8.50
N GLU A 119 5.79 9.87 -9.81
CA GLU A 119 7.01 9.50 -10.53
C GLU A 119 8.00 10.66 -10.62
N LYS A 120 7.51 11.90 -10.75
CA LYS A 120 8.33 13.11 -10.99
C LYS A 120 8.84 13.78 -9.71
N LYS A 121 8.04 13.79 -8.64
CA LYS A 121 8.41 14.47 -7.39
C LYS A 121 9.25 13.57 -6.49
N LYS A 122 10.36 14.09 -5.97
CA LYS A 122 11.29 13.33 -5.10
C LYS A 122 10.69 12.97 -3.75
N GLU A 123 9.79 13.81 -3.26
CA GLU A 123 9.09 13.67 -1.98
C GLU A 123 8.01 12.58 -2.00
N LEU A 124 7.65 12.12 -3.22
CA LEU A 124 6.60 11.14 -3.45
C LEU A 124 7.20 9.81 -3.94
N THR A 125 6.61 8.71 -3.49
CA THR A 125 7.04 7.37 -3.90
C THR A 125 5.87 6.59 -4.49
N ALA A 126 6.02 6.14 -5.75
CA ALA A 126 5.06 5.27 -6.42
C ALA A 126 5.54 3.82 -6.39
N VAL A 127 4.64 2.89 -6.03
CA VAL A 127 4.91 1.45 -5.99
C VAL A 127 3.83 0.71 -6.77
N GLY A 128 4.25 -0.04 -7.79
CA GLY A 128 3.35 -0.84 -8.63
C GLY A 128 3.18 -2.26 -8.09
N PHE A 129 1.93 -2.70 -7.98
CA PHE A 129 1.53 -4.03 -7.52
C PHE A 129 0.81 -4.78 -8.64
N TYR A 130 1.53 -5.64 -9.32
CA TYR A 130 1.01 -6.40 -10.45
C TYR A 130 0.50 -7.78 -10.01
N PRO A 131 -0.38 -8.41 -10.79
CA PRO A 131 -0.87 -9.76 -10.50
C PRO A 131 0.26 -10.74 -10.24
N ASP A 132 0.03 -11.66 -9.31
CA ASP A 132 0.97 -12.75 -9.06
C ASP A 132 1.03 -13.69 -10.27
N THR A 133 2.21 -14.25 -10.49
CA THR A 133 2.41 -15.36 -11.42
C THR A 133 2.26 -16.69 -10.65
N ASN A 134 2.05 -17.80 -11.36
CA ASN A 134 2.04 -19.13 -10.74
C ASN A 134 3.33 -19.40 -9.96
N GLU A 135 4.45 -18.88 -10.44
CA GLU A 135 5.74 -19.01 -9.75
C GLU A 135 5.77 -18.25 -8.42
N THR A 136 5.27 -17.01 -8.39
CA THR A 136 5.21 -16.22 -7.14
C THR A 136 4.23 -16.81 -6.16
N LEU A 137 3.08 -17.32 -6.60
CA LEU A 137 2.12 -18.02 -5.76
C LEU A 137 2.66 -19.36 -5.24
N THR A 138 3.40 -20.11 -6.04
CA THR A 138 4.06 -21.35 -5.59
C THR A 138 5.06 -21.06 -4.46
N LYS A 139 5.89 -20.03 -4.62
CA LYS A 139 6.82 -19.59 -3.56
C LYS A 139 6.08 -19.16 -2.29
N LEU A 140 4.97 -18.44 -2.44
CA LEU A 140 4.14 -18.03 -1.29
C LEU A 140 3.58 -19.25 -0.56
N ALA A 141 2.99 -20.23 -1.29
CA ALA A 141 2.47 -21.47 -0.73
C ALA A 141 3.57 -22.26 0.01
N GLN A 142 4.73 -22.45 -0.62
CA GLN A 142 5.87 -23.15 0.00
C GLN A 142 6.31 -22.46 1.31
N ASN A 143 6.42 -21.13 1.33
CA ASN A 143 6.79 -20.39 2.53
C ASN A 143 5.76 -20.57 3.64
N PHE A 144 4.47 -20.50 3.31
CA PHE A 144 3.39 -20.70 4.27
C PHE A 144 3.41 -22.12 4.86
N ILE A 145 3.50 -23.14 4.01
CA ILE A 145 3.57 -24.55 4.40
C ILE A 145 4.77 -24.79 5.34
N ASN A 146 5.95 -24.25 5.00
CA ASN A 146 7.14 -24.37 5.81
C ASN A 146 6.98 -23.70 7.18
N GLN A 147 6.41 -22.50 7.22
CA GLN A 147 6.14 -21.77 8.48
C GLN A 147 5.15 -22.51 9.39
N LYS A 148 4.15 -23.13 8.80
CA LYS A 148 3.12 -23.91 9.52
C LYS A 148 3.53 -25.36 9.79
N LYS A 149 4.69 -25.80 9.29
CA LYS A 149 5.17 -27.19 9.37
C LYS A 149 4.18 -28.20 8.79
N ILE A 150 3.50 -27.82 7.72
CA ILE A 150 2.56 -28.70 6.99
C ILE A 150 3.35 -29.47 5.92
N THR A 151 3.04 -30.75 5.75
CA THR A 151 3.63 -31.57 4.68
C THR A 151 2.65 -31.66 3.51
N LEU A 152 3.00 -31.04 2.37
CA LEU A 152 2.26 -31.14 1.11
C LEU A 152 3.21 -31.54 -0.02
N SER A 153 2.74 -32.41 -0.92
CA SER A 153 3.50 -32.75 -2.12
C SER A 153 3.54 -31.57 -3.09
N GLN A 154 4.57 -31.48 -3.92
CA GLN A 154 4.67 -30.45 -4.95
C GLN A 154 3.48 -30.47 -5.91
N MET A 155 2.94 -31.65 -6.19
CA MET A 155 1.75 -31.82 -7.02
C MET A 155 0.52 -31.13 -6.40
N ASN A 156 0.30 -31.32 -5.10
CA ASN A 156 -0.80 -30.66 -4.39
C ASN A 156 -0.62 -29.15 -4.34
N ILE A 157 0.61 -28.65 -4.12
CA ILE A 157 0.92 -27.23 -4.17
C ILE A 157 0.57 -26.65 -5.55
N ASN A 158 1.01 -27.29 -6.63
CA ASN A 158 0.72 -26.84 -7.98
C ASN A 158 -0.78 -26.87 -8.29
N PHE A 159 -1.51 -27.87 -7.78
CA PHE A 159 -2.95 -27.97 -7.93
C PHE A 159 -3.68 -26.80 -7.25
N VAL A 160 -3.36 -26.50 -5.98
CA VAL A 160 -3.93 -25.36 -5.26
C VAL A 160 -3.63 -24.04 -5.97
N VAL A 161 -2.36 -23.82 -6.34
CA VAL A 161 -1.94 -22.62 -7.06
C VAL A 161 -2.69 -22.42 -8.37
N SER A 162 -2.91 -23.51 -9.15
CA SER A 162 -3.63 -23.41 -10.41
C SER A 162 -5.10 -23.01 -10.24
N ARG A 163 -5.72 -23.35 -9.09
CA ARG A 163 -7.11 -22.97 -8.78
C ARG A 163 -7.25 -21.52 -8.34
N CYS A 164 -6.18 -20.91 -7.84
CA CYS A 164 -6.21 -19.53 -7.34
C CYS A 164 -6.30 -18.48 -8.44
N ASN A 165 -6.13 -18.83 -9.73
CA ASN A 165 -6.22 -17.91 -10.87
C ASN A 165 -5.44 -16.59 -10.66
N GLY A 166 -4.25 -16.66 -10.08
CA GLY A 166 -3.43 -15.50 -9.82
C GLY A 166 -3.83 -14.70 -8.57
N SER A 167 -4.82 -15.14 -7.80
CA SER A 167 -5.26 -14.46 -6.58
C SER A 167 -4.50 -14.95 -5.35
N ARG A 168 -3.71 -14.05 -4.77
CA ARG A 168 -3.00 -14.29 -3.50
C ARG A 168 -3.96 -14.49 -2.33
N GLU A 169 -5.06 -13.73 -2.28
CA GLU A 169 -6.06 -13.86 -1.22
C GLU A 169 -6.74 -15.23 -1.26
N PHE A 170 -7.02 -15.75 -2.45
CA PHE A 170 -7.55 -17.10 -2.60
C PHE A 170 -6.57 -18.13 -2.06
N LEU A 171 -5.29 -18.02 -2.41
CA LEU A 171 -4.26 -18.95 -1.96
C LEU A 171 -4.10 -18.99 -0.44
N ILE A 172 -4.26 -17.85 0.24
CA ILE A 172 -4.12 -17.77 1.70
C ILE A 172 -5.33 -18.37 2.42
N ASN A 173 -6.49 -18.38 1.77
CA ASN A 173 -7.74 -18.90 2.35
C ASN A 173 -7.96 -20.41 2.08
N GLU A 174 -7.26 -21.02 1.12
CA GLU A 174 -7.28 -22.45 0.83
C GLU A 174 -6.33 -23.24 1.75
#